data_70fdbcd1fe50f7ba23257de0522be136
#
_entry.id   70fdbcd1fe50f7ba23257de0522be136
#
_cell.length_a   1.000
_cell.length_b   1.000
_cell.length_c   1.000
_cell.angle_alpha   90.00
_cell.angle_beta   90.00
_cell.angle_gamma   90.00
#
_symmetry.space_group_name_H-M   'P 1'
#
loop_
_entity.id
_entity.type
_entity.pdbx_description
1 polymer ?
#
loop_
_entity_poly.entity_id
_entity_poly.type
_entity_poly.pdbx_seq_one_letter_code
_entity_poly.pdbx_strand_id
1 'polypeptide(L)'
;LNLIIYKIFIMINSNKEIKMGRIIGIDLGTTNSCVAVMENNKARVIENSEGDRTTPSVIAYTQDGEILVGQPAKRQSITNPKNTLFAIKRLIGRRFNDKEIKRDQNIMPYNIVASENGDAWIDINNKKIAPPQISAEILKKMKKTAEDYLGEIINEAVITVPAYFNDSQGD
;
A
#
# COMPACT_ATOMS: atom_id res chain seq x y z
N LEU A 1 11.13 18.53 8.12
CA LEU A 1 10.50 17.29 7.61
C LEU A 1 11.53 16.61 6.69
N ASN A 2 12.27 15.63 7.21
CA ASN A 2 13.18 14.82 6.39
C ASN A 2 12.33 13.80 5.64
N LEU A 3 12.05 14.07 4.39
CA LEU A 3 11.39 13.16 3.46
C LEU A 3 12.47 12.27 2.86
N ILE A 4 12.47 10.99 3.18
CA ILE A 4 13.34 10.01 2.51
C ILE A 4 12.58 9.53 1.27
N ILE A 5 13.19 9.71 0.10
CA ILE A 5 12.63 9.31 -1.18
C ILE A 5 13.29 8.00 -1.59
N TYR A 6 12.52 6.92 -1.63
CA TYR A 6 12.97 5.66 -2.19
C TYR A 6 12.52 5.53 -3.65
N LYS A 7 13.47 5.25 -4.53
CA LYS A 7 13.19 4.89 -5.91
C LYS A 7 13.03 3.37 -5.96
N ILE A 8 11.79 2.90 -6.03
CA ILE A 8 11.51 1.48 -6.19
C ILE A 8 11.39 1.16 -7.68
N PHE A 9 12.29 0.31 -8.16
CA PHE A 9 12.19 -0.30 -9.48
C PHE A 9 11.13 -1.42 -9.42
N ILE A 10 9.98 -1.21 -10.03
CA ILE A 10 9.03 -2.30 -10.23
C ILE A 10 9.50 -3.06 -11.47
N MET A 11 10.37 -4.04 -11.27
CA MET A 11 10.78 -4.94 -12.35
C MET A 11 9.62 -5.86 -12.71
N ILE A 12 8.92 -5.54 -13.78
CA ILE A 12 8.09 -6.51 -14.49
C ILE A 12 8.95 -7.09 -15.62
N ASN A 13 9.25 -8.38 -15.50
CA ASN A 13 9.94 -9.14 -16.52
C ASN A 13 9.16 -9.07 -17.85
N SER A 14 9.59 -8.24 -18.78
CA SER A 14 9.22 -8.37 -20.18
C SER A 14 10.41 -7.97 -21.04
N ASN A 15 10.90 -8.93 -21.84
CA ASN A 15 11.84 -8.72 -22.94
C ASN A 15 11.22 -7.75 -23.97
N LYS A 16 11.25 -6.47 -23.70
CA LYS A 16 10.97 -5.40 -24.67
C LYS A 16 11.82 -4.19 -24.38
N GLU A 17 12.31 -3.58 -25.44
CA GLU A 17 13.12 -2.36 -25.45
C GLU A 17 12.69 -1.38 -24.35
N ILE A 18 13.65 -0.95 -23.54
CA ILE A 18 13.43 0.02 -22.44
C ILE A 18 13.12 1.36 -23.09
N LYS A 19 11.84 1.58 -23.37
CA LYS A 19 11.34 2.93 -23.59
C LYS A 19 11.33 3.58 -22.21
N MET A 20 12.06 4.67 -22.02
CA MET A 20 12.04 5.43 -20.77
C MET A 20 10.59 5.87 -20.50
N GLY A 21 9.91 5.10 -19.64
CA GLY A 21 8.55 5.38 -19.20
C GLY A 21 8.50 6.59 -18.25
N ARG A 22 7.32 7.16 -18.10
CA ARG A 22 7.12 8.26 -17.12
C ARG A 22 7.29 7.70 -15.70
N ILE A 23 7.89 8.53 -14.84
CA ILE A 23 8.00 8.26 -13.41
C ILE A 23 6.78 8.85 -12.72
N ILE A 24 6.13 8.07 -11.88
CA ILE A 24 5.03 8.53 -11.02
C ILE A 24 5.51 8.73 -9.60
N GLY A 25 4.85 9.63 -8.86
CA GLY A 25 5.02 9.80 -7.42
C GLY A 25 3.85 9.18 -6.67
N ILE A 26 4.14 8.34 -5.66
CA ILE A 26 3.12 7.77 -4.78
C ILE A 26 3.40 8.22 -3.35
N ASP A 27 2.40 8.83 -2.72
CA ASP A 27 2.38 9.05 -1.28
C ASP A 27 1.57 7.93 -0.63
N LEU A 28 2.27 6.99 0.01
CA LEU A 28 1.67 5.89 0.75
C LEU A 28 1.43 6.33 2.20
N GLY A 29 0.28 6.94 2.45
CA GLY A 29 -0.10 7.39 3.78
C GLY A 29 -0.69 6.29 4.66
N THR A 30 -0.69 6.49 5.98
CA THR A 30 -1.31 5.57 6.93
C THR A 30 -2.82 5.48 6.76
N THR A 31 -3.46 6.61 6.47
CA THR A 31 -4.92 6.72 6.32
C THR A 31 -5.36 6.82 4.87
N ASN A 32 -4.66 7.63 4.08
CA ASN A 32 -4.95 7.86 2.66
C ASN A 32 -3.66 7.85 1.86
N SER A 33 -3.77 7.41 0.61
CA SER A 33 -2.69 7.41 -0.37
C SER A 33 -3.09 8.22 -1.60
N CYS A 34 -2.11 8.73 -2.34
CA CYS A 34 -2.36 9.40 -3.61
C CYS A 34 -1.24 9.13 -4.60
N VAL A 35 -1.51 9.37 -5.88
CA VAL A 35 -0.55 9.27 -6.96
C VAL A 35 -0.53 10.54 -7.79
N ALA A 36 0.66 10.95 -8.19
CA ALA A 36 0.88 12.15 -9.01
C ALA A 36 1.82 11.86 -10.17
N VAL A 37 1.68 12.63 -11.22
CA VAL A 37 2.57 12.65 -12.39
C VAL A 37 3.11 14.04 -12.61
N MET A 38 4.24 14.15 -13.29
CA MET A 38 4.77 15.44 -13.74
C MET A 38 4.20 15.77 -15.12
N GLU A 39 3.48 16.88 -15.20
CA GLU A 39 2.99 17.46 -16.45
C GLU A 39 3.45 18.94 -16.53
N ASN A 40 4.13 19.29 -17.62
CA ASN A 40 4.62 20.65 -17.84
C ASN A 40 5.42 21.21 -16.64
N ASN A 41 6.31 20.40 -16.06
CA ASN A 41 7.13 20.72 -14.87
C ASN A 41 6.32 20.99 -13.60
N LYS A 42 5.06 20.56 -13.53
CA LYS A 42 4.21 20.65 -12.34
C LYS A 42 3.72 19.26 -11.94
N ALA A 43 3.70 18.99 -10.64
CA ALA A 43 3.09 17.78 -10.11
C ALA A 43 1.57 17.88 -10.21
N ARG A 44 0.94 16.88 -10.82
CA ARG A 44 -0.52 16.74 -10.89
C ARG A 44 -0.95 15.48 -10.18
N VAL A 45 -1.79 15.63 -9.16
CA VAL A 45 -2.45 14.51 -8.49
C VAL A 45 -3.54 13.96 -9.39
N ILE A 46 -3.55 12.63 -9.56
CA ILE A 46 -4.49 11.93 -10.45
C ILE A 46 -5.69 11.48 -9.64
N GLU A 47 -6.88 11.68 -10.20
CA GLU A 47 -8.12 11.14 -9.65
C GLU A 47 -8.19 9.62 -9.87
N ASN A 48 -8.66 8.89 -8.86
CA ASN A 48 -8.87 7.45 -8.93
C ASN A 48 -10.16 7.10 -9.71
N SER A 49 -10.47 5.80 -9.82
CA SER A 49 -11.66 5.31 -10.51
C SER A 49 -12.99 5.77 -9.87
N GLU A 50 -12.94 6.20 -8.61
CA GLU A 50 -14.08 6.74 -7.87
C GLU A 50 -14.23 8.26 -8.03
N GLY A 51 -13.30 8.93 -8.74
CA GLY A 51 -13.28 10.38 -8.95
C GLY A 51 -12.60 11.17 -7.80
N ASP A 52 -11.96 10.50 -6.88
CA ASP A 52 -11.28 11.11 -5.73
C ASP A 52 -9.78 11.25 -5.98
N ARG A 53 -9.18 12.34 -5.48
CA ARG A 53 -7.72 12.57 -5.54
C ARG A 53 -6.94 11.78 -4.51
N THR A 54 -7.59 11.28 -3.47
CA THR A 54 -7.00 10.42 -2.47
C THR A 54 -7.74 9.09 -2.44
N THR A 55 -6.99 8.03 -2.13
CA THR A 55 -7.52 6.67 -1.99
C THR A 55 -7.33 6.25 -0.54
N PRO A 56 -8.39 5.83 0.18
CA PRO A 56 -8.23 5.27 1.51
C PRO A 56 -7.22 4.13 1.51
N SER A 57 -6.27 4.15 2.44
CA SER A 57 -5.28 3.07 2.63
C SER A 57 -5.93 1.88 3.34
N VAL A 58 -7.00 1.36 2.75
CA VAL A 58 -7.83 0.26 3.25
C VAL A 58 -7.86 -0.85 2.22
N ILE A 59 -7.65 -2.08 2.67
CA ILE A 59 -7.65 -3.28 1.83
C ILE A 59 -8.62 -4.29 2.44
N ALA A 60 -9.47 -4.92 1.63
CA ALA A 60 -10.34 -5.98 2.07
C ALA A 60 -10.15 -7.25 1.24
N TYR A 61 -10.14 -8.37 1.92
CA TYR A 61 -10.13 -9.70 1.33
C TYR A 61 -11.53 -10.31 1.49
N THR A 62 -12.21 -10.52 0.38
CA THR A 62 -13.57 -11.05 0.38
C THR A 62 -13.57 -12.58 0.51
N GLN A 63 -14.72 -13.18 0.80
CA GLN A 63 -14.85 -14.65 0.96
C GLN A 63 -14.63 -15.40 -0.35
N ASP A 64 -14.98 -14.80 -1.48
CA ASP A 64 -14.78 -15.31 -2.83
C ASP A 64 -13.37 -15.05 -3.40
N GLY A 65 -12.47 -14.48 -2.58
CA GLY A 65 -11.06 -14.32 -2.92
C GLY A 65 -10.73 -13.04 -3.67
N GLU A 66 -11.68 -12.11 -3.80
CA GLU A 66 -11.43 -10.79 -4.37
C GLU A 66 -10.67 -9.90 -3.38
N ILE A 67 -9.82 -9.03 -3.91
CA ILE A 67 -9.11 -8.02 -3.12
C ILE A 67 -9.65 -6.64 -3.50
N LEU A 68 -10.24 -5.96 -2.53
CA LEU A 68 -10.73 -4.60 -2.68
C LEU A 68 -9.73 -3.60 -2.08
N VAL A 69 -9.55 -2.46 -2.72
CA VAL A 69 -8.64 -1.41 -2.25
C VAL A 69 -9.33 -0.06 -2.29
N GLY A 70 -9.14 0.73 -1.25
CA GLY A 70 -9.65 2.09 -1.15
C GLY A 70 -11.12 2.14 -0.72
N GLN A 71 -11.90 2.99 -1.36
CA GLN A 71 -13.29 3.24 -1.00
C GLN A 71 -14.17 1.98 -1.05
N PRO A 72 -14.06 1.09 -2.05
CA PRO A 72 -14.79 -0.19 -2.03
C PRO A 72 -14.49 -1.05 -0.81
N ALA A 73 -13.22 -1.14 -0.41
CA ALA A 73 -12.82 -1.86 0.80
C ALA A 73 -13.42 -1.22 2.07
N LYS A 74 -13.38 0.10 2.16
CA LYS A 74 -13.91 0.86 3.30
C LYS A 74 -15.42 0.68 3.45
N ARG A 75 -16.19 0.70 2.36
CA ARG A 75 -17.66 0.56 2.38
C ARG A 75 -18.12 -0.76 2.98
N GLN A 76 -17.42 -1.86 2.77
CA GLN A 76 -17.80 -3.19 3.26
C GLN A 76 -17.15 -3.55 4.60
N SER A 77 -16.43 -2.62 5.25
CA SER A 77 -15.69 -2.88 6.49
C SER A 77 -16.58 -3.36 7.65
N ILE A 78 -17.79 -2.88 7.75
CA ILE A 78 -18.74 -3.23 8.81
C ILE A 78 -19.17 -4.69 8.69
N THR A 79 -19.32 -5.20 7.48
CA THR A 79 -19.76 -6.60 7.20
C THR A 79 -18.60 -7.59 7.14
N ASN A 80 -17.36 -7.11 7.01
CA ASN A 80 -16.16 -7.93 6.89
C ASN A 80 -14.98 -7.37 7.73
N PRO A 81 -15.17 -7.09 9.03
CA PRO A 81 -14.18 -6.38 9.83
C PRO A 81 -12.86 -7.15 10.01
N LYS A 82 -12.91 -8.48 10.09
CA LYS A 82 -11.72 -9.31 10.31
C LYS A 82 -10.77 -9.35 9.12
N ASN A 83 -11.28 -9.16 7.92
CA ASN A 83 -10.51 -9.20 6.67
C ASN A 83 -10.46 -7.83 5.98
N THR A 84 -10.80 -6.75 6.68
CA THR A 84 -10.66 -5.37 6.22
C THR A 84 -9.54 -4.70 7.01
N LEU A 85 -8.47 -4.36 6.31
CA LEU A 85 -7.20 -3.95 6.89
C LEU A 85 -6.97 -2.47 6.64
N PHE A 86 -6.56 -1.78 7.69
CA PHE A 86 -6.20 -0.36 7.68
C PHE A 86 -5.04 -0.11 8.63
N ALA A 87 -4.39 1.04 8.52
CA ALA A 87 -3.22 1.40 9.32
C ALA A 87 -2.07 0.37 9.25
N ILE A 88 -1.96 -0.34 8.14
CA ILE A 88 -0.97 -1.41 7.92
C ILE A 88 0.46 -0.87 8.01
N LYS A 89 0.68 0.36 7.60
CA LYS A 89 1.97 1.04 7.68
C LYS A 89 2.57 1.02 9.10
N ARG A 90 1.73 0.99 10.13
CA ARG A 90 2.15 0.90 11.54
C ARG A 90 2.77 -0.45 11.91
N LEU A 91 2.50 -1.50 11.13
CA LEU A 91 2.96 -2.87 11.39
C LEU A 91 4.25 -3.20 10.63
N ILE A 92 4.58 -2.44 9.58
CA ILE A 92 5.74 -2.71 8.73
C ILE A 92 7.02 -2.62 9.56
N GLY A 93 7.85 -3.68 9.52
CA GLY A 93 9.12 -3.78 10.24
C GLY A 93 9.00 -3.94 11.76
N ARG A 94 7.80 -4.16 12.28
CA ARG A 94 7.56 -4.35 13.71
C ARG A 94 7.62 -5.82 14.11
N ARG A 95 8.08 -6.05 15.34
CA ARG A 95 8.06 -7.37 15.97
C ARG A 95 6.72 -7.59 16.68
N PHE A 96 6.23 -8.82 16.67
CA PHE A 96 4.97 -9.18 17.31
C PHE A 96 4.92 -8.83 18.80
N ASN A 97 6.09 -8.85 19.47
CA ASN A 97 6.20 -8.56 20.91
C ASN A 97 6.40 -7.07 21.22
N ASP A 98 6.45 -6.18 20.23
CA ASP A 98 6.56 -4.74 20.48
C ASP A 98 5.33 -4.22 21.23
N LYS A 99 5.54 -3.24 22.10
CA LYS A 99 4.47 -2.65 22.94
C LYS A 99 3.35 -2.04 22.10
N GLU A 100 3.72 -1.39 21.00
CA GLU A 100 2.80 -0.80 20.04
C GLU A 100 1.92 -1.86 19.40
N ILE A 101 2.50 -3.01 19.02
CA ILE A 101 1.77 -4.13 18.44
C ILE A 101 0.82 -4.75 19.46
N LYS A 102 1.22 -4.89 20.72
CA LYS A 102 0.33 -5.36 21.79
C LYS A 102 -0.88 -4.44 21.99
N ARG A 103 -0.68 -3.13 21.87
CA ARG A 103 -1.79 -2.17 21.90
C ARG A 103 -2.70 -2.35 20.70
N ASP A 104 -2.13 -2.44 19.49
CA ASP A 104 -2.89 -2.58 18.26
C ASP A 104 -3.70 -3.88 18.22
N GLN A 105 -3.18 -4.99 18.76
CA GLN A 105 -3.93 -6.25 18.90
C GLN A 105 -5.24 -6.09 19.69
N ASN A 106 -5.28 -5.18 20.65
CA ASN A 106 -6.47 -4.96 21.50
C ASN A 106 -7.51 -4.05 20.85
N ILE A 107 -7.13 -3.24 19.87
CA ILE A 107 -8.01 -2.21 19.28
C ILE A 107 -8.36 -2.48 17.81
N MET A 108 -7.54 -3.27 17.09
CA MET A 108 -7.80 -3.57 15.69
C MET A 108 -8.81 -4.70 15.54
N PRO A 109 -9.76 -4.62 14.59
CA PRO A 109 -10.75 -5.68 14.34
C PRO A 109 -10.16 -6.90 13.65
N TYR A 110 -9.02 -6.78 13.01
CA TYR A 110 -8.29 -7.86 12.35
C TYR A 110 -7.22 -8.47 13.27
N ASN A 111 -6.82 -9.71 12.99
CA ASN A 111 -5.89 -10.45 13.83
C ASN A 111 -4.44 -10.19 13.45
N ILE A 112 -3.67 -9.63 14.37
CA ILE A 112 -2.22 -9.53 14.27
C ILE A 112 -1.61 -10.79 14.91
N VAL A 113 -0.74 -11.46 14.17
CA VAL A 113 -0.14 -12.75 14.54
C VAL A 113 1.38 -12.71 14.39
N ALA A 114 2.08 -13.63 15.05
CA ALA A 114 3.51 -13.78 14.87
C ALA A 114 3.81 -14.61 13.62
N SER A 115 4.75 -14.13 12.80
CA SER A 115 5.40 -14.95 11.77
C SER A 115 6.38 -15.94 12.41
N GLU A 116 6.94 -16.85 11.61
CA GLU A 116 7.94 -17.83 12.10
C GLU A 116 9.18 -17.17 12.72
N ASN A 117 9.60 -16.03 12.19
CA ASN A 117 10.74 -15.26 12.72
C ASN A 117 10.35 -14.22 13.78
N GLY A 118 9.09 -14.15 14.19
CA GLY A 118 8.58 -13.28 15.24
C GLY A 118 8.19 -11.87 14.80
N ASP A 119 8.04 -11.61 13.52
CA ASP A 119 7.52 -10.34 13.00
C ASP A 119 5.99 -10.25 13.17
N ALA A 120 5.48 -9.02 13.24
CA ALA A 120 4.04 -8.77 13.25
C ALA A 120 3.45 -8.96 11.84
N TRP A 121 2.71 -10.02 11.66
CA TRP A 121 1.97 -10.35 10.44
C TRP A 121 0.46 -10.31 10.70
N ILE A 122 -0.35 -10.53 9.68
CA ILE A 122 -1.82 -10.50 9.78
C ILE A 122 -2.37 -11.83 9.32
N ASP A 123 -3.34 -12.36 10.08
CA ASP A 123 -4.09 -13.55 9.69
C ASP A 123 -5.30 -13.13 8.84
N ILE A 124 -5.34 -13.62 7.60
CA ILE A 124 -6.43 -13.40 6.65
C ILE A 124 -6.88 -14.77 6.14
N ASN A 125 -8.10 -15.15 6.47
CA ASN A 125 -8.67 -16.43 6.05
C ASN A 125 -7.75 -17.63 6.39
N ASN A 126 -7.21 -17.65 7.60
CA ASN A 126 -6.25 -18.66 8.09
C ASN A 126 -4.91 -18.70 7.32
N LYS A 127 -4.53 -17.60 6.67
CA LYS A 127 -3.22 -17.42 6.05
C LYS A 127 -2.52 -16.24 6.68
N LYS A 128 -1.26 -16.42 7.06
CA LYS A 128 -0.42 -15.34 7.58
C LYS A 128 0.19 -14.56 6.43
N ILE A 129 -0.07 -13.26 6.38
CA ILE A 129 0.39 -12.35 5.33
C ILE A 129 1.23 -11.24 5.94
N ALA A 130 2.37 -10.96 5.34
CA ALA A 130 3.26 -9.89 5.78
C ALA A 130 2.67 -8.50 5.44
N PRO A 131 2.81 -7.50 6.33
CA PRO A 131 2.33 -6.15 6.07
C PRO A 131 2.80 -5.52 4.75
N PRO A 132 4.07 -5.70 4.30
CA PRO A 132 4.49 -5.19 3.00
C PRO A 132 3.70 -5.77 1.82
N GLN A 133 3.30 -7.04 1.86
CA GLN A 133 2.48 -7.66 0.83
C GLN A 133 1.08 -7.04 0.75
N ILE A 134 0.53 -6.65 1.89
CA ILE A 134 -0.76 -5.98 1.97
C ILE A 134 -0.65 -4.55 1.43
N SER A 135 0.39 -3.83 1.82
CA SER A 135 0.66 -2.48 1.29
C SER A 135 0.91 -2.46 -0.21
N ALA A 136 1.46 -3.53 -0.77
CA ALA A 136 1.66 -3.68 -2.21
C ALA A 136 0.33 -3.63 -2.99
N GLU A 137 -0.79 -4.02 -2.40
CA GLU A 137 -2.11 -3.90 -3.05
C GLU A 137 -2.53 -2.43 -3.23
N ILE A 138 -2.18 -1.56 -2.29
CA ILE A 138 -2.38 -0.11 -2.44
C ILE A 138 -1.51 0.44 -3.58
N LEU A 139 -0.26 0.04 -3.64
CA LEU A 139 0.68 0.46 -4.70
C LEU A 139 0.20 0.01 -6.08
N LYS A 140 -0.35 -1.20 -6.20
CA LYS A 140 -0.97 -1.69 -7.45
C LYS A 140 -2.14 -0.81 -7.87
N LYS A 141 -3.00 -0.41 -6.94
CA LYS A 141 -4.12 0.50 -7.20
C LYS A 141 -3.62 1.87 -7.69
N MET A 142 -2.60 2.43 -7.05
CA MET A 142 -1.99 3.71 -7.44
C MET A 142 -1.35 3.63 -8.83
N LYS A 143 -0.62 2.56 -9.10
CA LYS A 143 -0.04 2.30 -10.41
C LYS A 143 -1.11 2.22 -11.51
N LYS A 144 -2.17 1.43 -11.28
CA LYS A 144 -3.27 1.30 -12.25
C LYS A 144 -3.97 2.63 -12.49
N THR A 145 -4.23 3.41 -11.46
CA THR A 145 -4.79 4.76 -11.56
C THR A 145 -3.95 5.65 -12.49
N ALA A 146 -2.63 5.62 -12.32
CA ALA A 146 -1.71 6.38 -13.16
C ALA A 146 -1.68 5.85 -14.61
N GLU A 147 -1.65 4.55 -14.80
CA GLU A 147 -1.65 3.92 -16.14
C GLU A 147 -2.94 4.22 -16.90
N ASP A 148 -4.09 4.16 -16.26
CA ASP A 148 -5.39 4.48 -16.87
C ASP A 148 -5.47 5.96 -17.28
N TYR A 149 -4.91 6.86 -16.45
CA TYR A 149 -4.86 8.29 -16.78
C TYR A 149 -3.90 8.60 -17.93
N LEU A 150 -2.70 8.01 -17.91
CA LEU A 150 -1.65 8.29 -18.90
C LEU A 150 -1.81 7.51 -20.21
N GLY A 151 -2.57 6.42 -20.20
CA GLY A 151 -2.73 5.52 -21.34
C GLY A 151 -1.44 4.74 -21.67
N GLU A 152 -0.53 4.58 -20.70
CA GLU A 152 0.75 3.87 -20.87
C GLU A 152 1.12 3.04 -19.64
N ILE A 153 1.97 2.04 -19.83
CA ILE A 153 2.48 1.20 -18.75
C ILE A 153 3.55 1.97 -17.96
N ILE A 154 3.46 1.94 -16.63
CA ILE A 154 4.40 2.57 -15.71
C ILE A 154 5.31 1.52 -15.11
N ASN A 155 6.63 1.72 -15.25
CA ASN A 155 7.66 0.81 -14.73
C ASN A 155 8.47 1.41 -13.59
N GLU A 156 8.33 2.71 -13.31
CA GLU A 156 9.08 3.40 -12.25
C GLU A 156 8.15 4.27 -11.41
N ALA A 157 8.33 4.20 -10.10
CA ALA A 157 7.65 5.06 -9.14
C ALA A 157 8.62 5.56 -8.09
N VAL A 158 8.39 6.79 -7.62
CA VAL A 158 8.99 7.33 -6.40
C VAL A 158 7.93 7.23 -5.32
N ILE A 159 8.23 6.50 -4.24
CA ILE A 159 7.31 6.30 -3.14
C ILE A 159 7.82 7.07 -1.93
N THR A 160 6.97 7.92 -1.37
CA THR A 160 7.29 8.62 -0.13
C THR A 160 6.99 7.72 1.07
N VAL A 161 7.95 7.64 1.99
CA VAL A 161 7.81 6.93 3.26
C VAL A 161 8.18 7.86 4.41
N PRO A 162 7.60 7.68 5.61
CA PRO A 162 7.96 8.49 6.76
C PRO A 162 9.42 8.29 7.15
N ALA A 163 10.03 9.34 7.71
CA ALA A 163 11.41 9.32 8.17
C ALA A 163 11.71 8.33 9.33
N TYR A 164 10.67 7.78 9.97
CA TYR A 164 10.81 6.76 11.02
C TYR A 164 10.90 5.32 10.47
N PHE A 165 10.79 5.10 9.17
CA PHE A 165 11.12 3.81 8.58
C PHE A 165 12.62 3.56 8.76
N ASN A 166 12.96 2.39 9.31
CA ASN A 166 14.34 1.92 9.37
C ASN A 166 14.70 1.19 8.05
N ASP A 167 15.97 0.87 7.87
CA ASP A 167 16.48 0.24 6.65
C ASP A 167 15.76 -1.07 6.31
N SER A 168 15.31 -1.84 7.32
CA SER A 168 14.53 -3.06 7.13
C SER A 168 13.10 -2.84 6.64
N GLN A 169 12.61 -1.60 6.67
CA GLN A 169 11.27 -1.22 6.21
C GLN A 169 11.29 -0.61 4.80
N GLY A 170 12.47 -0.22 4.32
CA GLY A 170 12.67 0.40 3.01
C GLY A 170 13.07 -0.57 1.89
N ASP A 171 13.36 -1.84 2.20
CA ASP A 171 13.74 -2.89 1.25
C ASP A 171 12.54 -3.63 0.64
#